data_31579c588686ab2f06f0e77b037dd159
#
_entry.id   31579c588686ab2f06f0e77b037dd159
#
_cell.length_a   1.000
_cell.length_b   1.000
_cell.length_c   1.000
_cell.angle_alpha   90.00
_cell.angle_beta   90.00
_cell.angle_gamma   90.00
#
_symmetry.space_group_name_H-M   'P 1'
#
loop_
_entity.id
_entity.type
_entity.pdbx_description
1 polymer ?
#
loop_
_entity_poly.entity_id
_entity_poly.type
_entity_poly.pdbx_seq_one_letter_code
_entity_poly.pdbx_strand_id
1 'polypeptide(L)'
;MVRVKVCGLTHPDHALAATEAGADFVGVIFAPSRRRITLDVAQDVARALELWYKMGVPRPALVGVFADAPVEQVNAAARACPLDWVQLSGSESVDYCQRVDVPVIKALKLPTGLEAGDALAHLLAYRDALAPAGGVLLVDSAVPGQYGG
;
A
#
# COMPACT_ATOMS: atom_id res chain seq x y z
N MET A 1 -19.77 -0.94 2.37
CA MET A 1 -19.11 -0.08 3.37
C MET A 1 -17.89 0.53 2.72
N VAL A 2 -17.67 1.84 2.84
CA VAL A 2 -16.47 2.53 2.33
C VAL A 2 -15.32 2.25 3.29
N ARG A 3 -14.11 1.96 2.77
CA ARG A 3 -12.88 1.83 3.56
C ARG A 3 -12.01 3.06 3.36
N VAL A 4 -11.38 3.53 4.43
CA VAL A 4 -10.53 4.73 4.43
C VAL A 4 -9.09 4.34 4.70
N LYS A 5 -8.18 4.83 3.85
CA LYS A 5 -6.72 4.71 4.03
C LYS A 5 -6.09 6.07 4.24
N VAL A 6 -5.39 6.25 5.36
CA VAL A 6 -4.54 7.43 5.63
C VAL A 6 -3.10 7.07 5.29
N CYS A 7 -2.49 7.78 4.33
CA CYS A 7 -1.21 7.39 3.73
C CYS A 7 -0.11 8.43 3.90
N GLY A 8 1.13 7.93 4.05
CA GLY A 8 2.33 8.76 4.18
C GLY A 8 2.57 9.21 5.61
N LEU A 9 2.27 8.35 6.57
CA LEU A 9 2.55 8.58 7.98
C LEU A 9 4.05 8.47 8.24
N THR A 10 4.57 9.41 9.01
CA THR A 10 6.01 9.53 9.29
C THR A 10 6.33 9.41 10.79
N HIS A 11 5.31 9.25 11.63
CA HIS A 11 5.45 9.14 13.09
C HIS A 11 4.39 8.21 13.67
N PRO A 12 4.68 7.45 14.74
CA PRO A 12 3.70 6.60 15.43
C PRO A 12 2.42 7.34 15.85
N ASP A 13 2.53 8.56 16.38
CA ASP A 13 1.37 9.34 16.85
C ASP A 13 0.40 9.64 15.72
N HIS A 14 0.89 9.83 14.48
CA HIS A 14 0.02 10.01 13.32
C HIS A 14 -0.79 8.74 13.01
N ALA A 15 -0.19 7.56 13.24
CA ALA A 15 -0.88 6.28 13.05
C ALA A 15 -1.96 6.07 14.12
N LEU A 16 -1.66 6.45 15.37
CA LEU A 16 -2.65 6.40 16.46
C LEU A 16 -3.81 7.36 16.21
N ALA A 17 -3.52 8.60 15.81
CA ALA A 17 -4.57 9.57 15.47
C ALA A 17 -5.45 9.10 14.29
N ALA A 18 -4.85 8.46 13.27
CA ALA A 18 -5.61 7.86 12.16
C ALA A 18 -6.49 6.70 12.64
N THR A 19 -5.99 5.89 13.59
CA THR A 19 -6.75 4.79 14.21
C THR A 19 -7.95 5.33 14.98
N GLU A 20 -7.75 6.35 15.82
CA GLU A 20 -8.83 7.02 16.57
C GLU A 20 -9.89 7.63 15.64
N ALA A 21 -9.46 8.15 14.49
CA ALA A 21 -10.36 8.68 13.47
C ALA A 21 -11.12 7.60 12.67
N GLY A 22 -10.85 6.31 12.94
CA GLY A 22 -11.55 5.18 12.30
C GLY A 22 -10.99 4.79 10.92
N ALA A 23 -9.71 5.03 10.65
CA ALA A 23 -9.08 4.55 9.42
C ALA A 23 -9.06 3.01 9.38
N ASP A 24 -9.36 2.41 8.21
CA ASP A 24 -9.24 0.97 7.97
C ASP A 24 -7.80 0.56 7.63
N PHE A 25 -7.05 1.49 7.03
CA PHE A 25 -5.66 1.29 6.63
C PHE A 25 -4.82 2.51 6.99
N VAL A 26 -3.58 2.26 7.38
CA VAL A 26 -2.53 3.29 7.51
C VAL A 26 -1.34 2.93 6.64
N GLY A 27 -0.78 3.92 5.94
CA GLY A 27 0.29 3.71 4.98
C GLY A 27 1.60 4.40 5.37
N VAL A 28 2.70 3.66 5.27
CA VAL A 28 4.08 4.15 5.40
C VAL A 28 4.80 4.03 4.06
N ILE A 29 5.62 5.01 3.68
CA ILE A 29 6.18 5.10 2.33
C ILE A 29 7.66 4.73 2.36
N PHE A 30 8.03 3.68 1.61
CA PHE A 30 9.40 3.28 1.32
C PHE A 30 9.87 3.77 -0.06
N ALA A 31 8.92 4.09 -0.97
CA ALA A 31 9.21 4.65 -2.27
C ALA A 31 9.85 6.06 -2.19
N PRO A 32 10.56 6.53 -3.23
CA PRO A 32 11.04 7.90 -3.30
C PRO A 32 9.90 8.92 -3.12
N SER A 33 9.95 9.68 -2.02
CA SER A 33 8.92 10.64 -1.64
C SER A 33 9.45 11.57 -0.56
N ARG A 34 8.86 12.76 -0.43
CA ARG A 34 9.13 13.67 0.71
C ARG A 34 8.70 13.07 2.05
N ARG A 35 7.77 12.10 2.03
CA ARG A 35 7.26 11.37 3.21
C ARG A 35 7.84 9.96 3.33
N ARG A 36 8.96 9.70 2.65
CA ARG A 36 9.68 8.42 2.78
C ARG A 36 10.20 8.27 4.20
N ILE A 37 10.02 7.08 4.78
CA ILE A 37 10.57 6.74 6.10
C ILE A 37 11.59 5.61 6.02
N THR A 38 12.35 5.44 7.09
CA THR A 38 13.24 4.28 7.28
C THR A 38 12.47 3.08 7.79
N LEU A 39 13.10 1.89 7.74
CA LEU A 39 12.54 0.67 8.30
C LEU A 39 12.32 0.80 9.82
N ASP A 40 13.25 1.44 10.54
CA ASP A 40 13.15 1.63 11.99
C ASP A 40 11.90 2.44 12.36
N VAL A 41 11.63 3.54 11.65
CA VAL A 41 10.41 4.34 11.86
C VAL A 41 9.14 3.53 11.52
N ALA A 42 9.18 2.71 10.47
CA ALA A 42 8.06 1.83 10.15
C ALA A 42 7.80 0.78 11.25
N GLN A 43 8.87 0.23 11.82
CA GLN A 43 8.76 -0.69 12.97
C GLN A 43 8.21 0.00 14.23
N ASP A 44 8.57 1.27 14.47
CA ASP A 44 7.98 2.05 15.56
C ASP A 44 6.47 2.25 15.37
N VAL A 45 6.04 2.56 14.14
CA VAL A 45 4.62 2.64 13.79
C VAL A 45 3.92 1.30 14.02
N ALA A 46 4.51 0.20 13.55
CA ALA A 46 3.95 -1.15 13.73
C ALA A 46 3.80 -1.50 15.21
N ARG A 47 4.82 -1.21 16.03
CA ARG A 47 4.77 -1.44 17.49
C ARG A 47 3.68 -0.63 18.18
N ALA A 48 3.49 0.62 17.79
CA ALA A 48 2.45 1.47 18.37
C ALA A 48 1.05 0.90 18.06
N LEU A 49 0.80 0.48 16.82
CA LEU A 49 -0.46 -0.15 16.42
C LEU A 49 -0.71 -1.49 17.13
N GLU A 50 0.33 -2.29 17.33
CA GLU A 50 0.23 -3.56 18.04
C GLU A 50 -0.09 -3.38 19.53
N LEU A 51 0.52 -2.38 20.18
CA LEU A 51 0.21 -2.02 21.56
C LEU A 51 -1.25 -1.58 21.69
N TRP A 52 -1.74 -0.77 20.76
CA TRP A 52 -3.13 -0.33 20.71
C TRP A 52 -4.10 -1.52 20.59
N TYR A 53 -3.78 -2.45 19.69
CA TYR A 53 -4.57 -3.68 19.54
C TYR A 53 -4.60 -4.53 20.82
N LYS A 54 -3.49 -4.65 21.53
CA LYS A 54 -3.42 -5.36 22.82
C LYS A 54 -4.26 -4.71 23.92
N MET A 55 -4.55 -3.43 23.80
CA MET A 55 -5.47 -2.70 24.68
C MET A 55 -6.95 -2.93 24.33
N GLY A 56 -7.24 -3.78 23.37
CA GLY A 56 -8.60 -4.14 22.95
C GLY A 56 -9.23 -3.20 21.93
N VAL A 57 -8.44 -2.30 21.34
CA VAL A 57 -8.90 -1.38 20.28
C VAL A 57 -8.54 -1.98 18.91
N PRO A 58 -9.50 -2.13 17.98
CA PRO A 58 -9.21 -2.56 16.62
C PRO A 58 -8.16 -1.64 15.96
N ARG A 59 -7.12 -2.23 15.37
CA ARG A 59 -6.11 -1.47 14.65
C ARG A 59 -6.38 -1.48 13.14
N PRO A 60 -6.04 -0.42 12.41
CA PRO A 60 -6.03 -0.44 10.96
C PRO A 60 -4.96 -1.40 10.44
N ALA A 61 -5.12 -1.87 9.20
CA ALA A 61 -4.09 -2.63 8.53
C ALA A 61 -2.91 -1.72 8.14
N LEU A 62 -1.68 -2.17 8.42
CA LEU A 62 -0.46 -1.46 8.08
C LEU A 62 -0.03 -1.77 6.65
N VAL A 63 0.12 -0.73 5.83
CA VAL A 63 0.44 -0.83 4.40
C VAL A 63 1.81 -0.21 4.12
N GLY A 64 2.75 -0.98 3.59
CA GLY A 64 4.00 -0.46 3.05
C GLY A 64 3.85 -0.04 1.59
N VAL A 65 4.21 1.19 1.24
CA VAL A 65 4.11 1.71 -0.13
C VAL A 65 5.47 1.68 -0.81
N PHE A 66 5.55 0.99 -1.94
CA PHE A 66 6.74 0.83 -2.77
C PHE A 66 6.46 1.27 -4.22
N ALA A 67 7.51 1.58 -4.96
CA ALA A 67 7.47 1.84 -6.39
C ALA A 67 8.78 1.34 -7.03
N ASP A 68 8.66 0.39 -7.95
CA ASP A 68 9.74 -0.19 -8.75
C ASP A 68 10.95 -0.72 -7.93
N ALA A 69 10.72 -1.11 -6.67
CA ALA A 69 11.75 -1.73 -5.84
C ALA A 69 11.92 -3.21 -6.22
N PRO A 70 13.10 -3.83 -6.04
CA PRO A 70 13.26 -5.28 -6.17
C PRO A 70 12.31 -6.03 -5.22
N VAL A 71 11.65 -7.09 -5.71
CA VAL A 71 10.64 -7.83 -4.93
C VAL A 71 11.23 -8.43 -3.65
N GLU A 72 12.50 -8.81 -3.67
CA GLU A 72 13.23 -9.33 -2.52
C GLU A 72 13.34 -8.27 -1.39
N GLN A 73 13.53 -7.01 -1.74
CA GLN A 73 13.55 -5.89 -0.80
C GLN A 73 12.16 -5.62 -0.23
N VAL A 74 11.12 -5.69 -1.06
CA VAL A 74 9.72 -5.55 -0.63
C VAL A 74 9.37 -6.63 0.39
N ASN A 75 9.67 -7.89 0.07
CA ASN A 75 9.38 -9.02 0.95
C ASN A 75 10.23 -8.97 2.24
N ALA A 76 11.50 -8.55 2.16
CA ALA A 76 12.34 -8.35 3.35
C ALA A 76 11.77 -7.27 4.28
N ALA A 77 11.33 -6.13 3.72
CA ALA A 77 10.70 -5.06 4.49
C ALA A 77 9.37 -5.50 5.10
N ALA A 78 8.54 -6.26 4.35
CA ALA A 78 7.27 -6.78 4.83
C ALA A 78 7.44 -7.74 6.02
N ARG A 79 8.50 -8.54 6.03
CA ARG A 79 8.82 -9.43 7.16
C ARG A 79 9.43 -8.69 8.36
N ALA A 80 10.31 -7.73 8.09
CA ALA A 80 11.02 -6.98 9.14
C ALA A 80 10.13 -5.97 9.86
N CYS A 81 9.19 -5.35 9.15
CA CYS A 81 8.10 -4.55 9.69
C CYS A 81 6.81 -5.30 9.33
N PRO A 82 6.11 -5.96 10.28
CA PRO A 82 5.02 -6.87 9.97
C PRO A 82 3.88 -6.13 9.26
N LEU A 83 4.08 -5.93 7.94
CA LEU A 83 3.09 -5.28 7.09
C LEU A 83 1.94 -6.25 6.83
N ASP A 84 0.72 -5.74 6.95
CA ASP A 84 -0.48 -6.50 6.58
C ASP A 84 -0.70 -6.50 5.06
N TRP A 85 -0.24 -5.41 4.39
CA TRP A 85 -0.37 -5.20 2.95
C TRP A 85 0.84 -4.50 2.37
N VAL A 86 1.05 -4.71 1.08
CA VAL A 86 2.00 -3.93 0.26
C VAL A 86 1.23 -3.19 -0.83
N GLN A 87 1.42 -1.88 -0.93
CA GLN A 87 0.95 -1.09 -2.07
C GLN A 87 2.09 -0.90 -3.07
N LEU A 88 1.86 -1.30 -4.32
CA LEU A 88 2.78 -1.15 -5.44
C LEU A 88 2.30 0.00 -6.33
N SER A 89 3.05 1.09 -6.38
CA SER A 89 2.68 2.35 -7.04
C SER A 89 3.55 2.69 -8.26
N GLY A 90 4.44 1.79 -8.65
CA GLY A 90 5.27 1.88 -9.85
C GLY A 90 4.68 1.11 -11.03
N SER A 91 5.58 0.63 -11.89
CA SER A 91 5.26 -0.11 -13.12
C SER A 91 5.33 -1.64 -12.95
N GLU A 92 5.21 -2.12 -11.70
CA GLU A 92 5.31 -3.54 -11.37
C GLU A 92 4.28 -4.37 -12.17
N SER A 93 4.76 -5.44 -12.81
CA SER A 93 3.94 -6.35 -13.61
C SER A 93 3.05 -7.25 -12.75
N VAL A 94 2.12 -7.94 -13.40
CA VAL A 94 1.29 -8.98 -12.77
C VAL A 94 2.16 -10.05 -12.11
N ASP A 95 3.18 -10.57 -12.81
CA ASP A 95 4.09 -11.60 -12.30
C ASP A 95 4.88 -11.11 -11.08
N TYR A 96 5.26 -9.83 -11.09
CA TYR A 96 5.87 -9.21 -9.91
C TYR A 96 4.93 -9.25 -8.71
N CYS A 97 3.67 -8.82 -8.90
CA CYS A 97 2.67 -8.79 -7.82
C CYS A 97 2.45 -10.17 -7.19
N GLN A 98 2.49 -11.24 -7.99
CA GLN A 98 2.33 -12.62 -7.52
C GLN A 98 3.51 -13.15 -6.69
N ARG A 99 4.67 -12.48 -6.73
CA ARG A 99 5.86 -12.83 -5.95
C ARG A 99 5.96 -12.11 -4.61
N VAL A 100 5.03 -11.24 -4.29
CA VAL A 100 4.95 -10.54 -2.99
C VAL A 100 4.31 -11.46 -1.96
N ASP A 101 4.94 -11.59 -0.79
CA ASP A 101 4.56 -12.56 0.25
C ASP A 101 3.27 -12.19 1.02
N VAL A 102 2.78 -10.95 0.87
CA VAL A 102 1.57 -10.45 1.55
C VAL A 102 0.58 -9.89 0.52
N PRO A 103 -0.71 -9.71 0.87
CA PRO A 103 -1.71 -9.13 -0.03
C PRO A 103 -1.27 -7.80 -0.64
N VAL A 104 -1.55 -7.60 -1.93
CA VAL A 104 -1.10 -6.45 -2.72
C VAL A 104 -2.25 -5.49 -3.01
N ILE A 105 -2.01 -4.21 -2.81
CA ILE A 105 -2.78 -3.11 -3.39
C ILE A 105 -1.99 -2.62 -4.61
N LYS A 106 -2.42 -2.96 -5.83
CA LYS A 106 -1.76 -2.46 -7.04
C LYS A 106 -2.39 -1.12 -7.45
N ALA A 107 -1.60 -0.06 -7.41
CA ALA A 107 -2.00 1.21 -7.97
C ALA A 107 -1.79 1.19 -9.49
N LEU A 108 -2.87 1.39 -10.24
CA LEU A 108 -2.86 1.51 -11.69
C LEU A 108 -3.14 2.95 -12.08
N LYS A 109 -2.20 3.53 -12.82
CA LYS A 109 -2.35 4.86 -13.40
C LYS A 109 -2.92 4.72 -14.80
N LEU A 110 -4.14 5.20 -14.99
CA LEU A 110 -4.77 5.21 -16.30
C LEU A 110 -4.39 6.49 -17.05
N PRO A 111 -3.77 6.38 -18.25
CA PRO A 111 -3.49 7.53 -19.09
C PRO A 111 -4.78 8.25 -19.48
N THR A 112 -4.71 9.57 -19.56
CA THR A 112 -5.79 10.37 -20.16
C THR A 112 -5.90 10.04 -21.64
N GLY A 113 -7.11 9.80 -22.13
CA GLY A 113 -7.37 9.45 -23.55
C GLY A 113 -7.27 7.96 -23.87
N LEU A 114 -7.09 7.08 -22.89
CA LEU A 114 -7.22 5.64 -23.09
C LEU A 114 -8.68 5.29 -23.38
N GLU A 115 -8.92 4.49 -24.44
CA GLU A 115 -10.26 4.01 -24.76
C GLU A 115 -10.80 3.14 -23.61
N ALA A 116 -12.10 3.26 -23.32
CA ALA A 116 -12.71 2.60 -22.17
C ALA A 116 -12.55 1.06 -22.19
N GLY A 117 -12.56 0.45 -23.37
CA GLY A 117 -12.37 -0.99 -23.54
C GLY A 117 -10.97 -1.44 -23.14
N ASP A 118 -9.95 -0.71 -23.56
CA ASP A 118 -8.55 -1.00 -23.24
C ASP A 118 -8.27 -0.77 -21.77
N ALA A 119 -8.81 0.30 -21.20
CA ALA A 119 -8.72 0.58 -19.77
C ALA A 119 -9.34 -0.56 -18.93
N LEU A 120 -10.52 -1.02 -19.33
CA LEU A 120 -11.20 -2.11 -18.66
C LEU A 120 -10.42 -3.43 -18.76
N ALA A 121 -9.92 -3.78 -19.96
CA ALA A 121 -9.12 -4.98 -20.15
C ALA A 121 -7.87 -4.98 -19.27
N HIS A 122 -7.18 -3.84 -19.18
CA HIS A 122 -6.01 -3.67 -18.32
C HIS A 122 -6.35 -3.84 -16.84
N LEU A 123 -7.43 -3.20 -16.36
CA LEU A 123 -7.90 -3.34 -14.98
C LEU A 123 -8.27 -4.79 -14.65
N LEU A 124 -8.99 -5.47 -15.57
CA LEU A 124 -9.43 -6.85 -15.35
C LEU A 124 -8.24 -7.82 -15.25
N ALA A 125 -7.20 -7.66 -16.07
CA ALA A 125 -6.01 -8.49 -16.02
C ALA A 125 -5.32 -8.46 -14.63
N TYR A 126 -5.15 -7.27 -14.05
CA TYR A 126 -4.59 -7.15 -12.71
C TYR A 126 -5.55 -7.64 -11.64
N ARG A 127 -6.85 -7.34 -11.75
CA ARG A 127 -7.86 -7.84 -10.78
C ARG A 127 -7.81 -9.36 -10.68
N ASP A 128 -7.84 -10.04 -11.82
CA ASP A 128 -7.90 -11.50 -11.88
C ASP A 128 -6.62 -12.15 -11.36
N ALA A 129 -5.48 -11.50 -11.59
CA ALA A 129 -4.20 -11.96 -11.08
C ALA A 129 -4.03 -11.77 -9.56
N LEU A 130 -4.61 -10.72 -9.00
CA LEU A 130 -4.49 -10.39 -7.58
C LEU A 130 -5.54 -11.09 -6.70
N ALA A 131 -6.71 -11.40 -7.26
CA ALA A 131 -7.85 -11.97 -6.54
C ALA A 131 -7.52 -13.24 -5.74
N PRO A 132 -6.74 -14.23 -6.26
CA PRO A 132 -6.42 -15.45 -5.52
C PRO A 132 -5.64 -15.19 -4.22
N ALA A 133 -4.83 -14.11 -4.18
CA ALA A 133 -4.05 -13.70 -3.01
C ALA A 133 -4.77 -12.65 -2.14
N GLY A 134 -6.06 -12.38 -2.42
CA GLY A 134 -6.84 -11.36 -1.72
C GLY A 134 -6.41 -9.92 -2.04
N GLY A 135 -5.62 -9.70 -3.09
CA GLY A 135 -5.17 -8.37 -3.49
C GLY A 135 -6.28 -7.53 -4.10
N VAL A 136 -6.08 -6.21 -4.14
CA VAL A 136 -7.05 -5.23 -4.64
C VAL A 136 -6.39 -4.21 -5.57
N LEU A 137 -7.20 -3.55 -6.39
CA LEU A 137 -6.78 -2.46 -7.25
C LEU A 137 -7.05 -1.10 -6.59
N LEU A 138 -6.13 -0.17 -6.81
CA LEU A 138 -6.30 1.25 -6.61
C LEU A 138 -6.14 1.93 -7.97
N VAL A 139 -7.14 2.69 -8.37
CA VAL A 139 -7.08 3.43 -9.64
C VAL A 139 -6.76 4.89 -9.34
N ASP A 140 -5.74 5.41 -10.00
CA ASP A 140 -5.30 6.79 -9.84
C ASP A 140 -5.14 7.46 -11.21
N SER A 141 -5.18 8.79 -11.22
CA SER A 141 -4.94 9.57 -12.43
C SER A 141 -3.43 9.55 -12.78
N ALA A 142 -3.12 9.41 -14.07
CA ALA A 142 -1.74 9.53 -14.54
C ALA A 142 -1.34 11.01 -14.62
N VAL A 143 -0.74 11.55 -13.56
CA VAL A 143 -0.11 12.87 -13.61
C VAL A 143 1.40 12.67 -13.79
N PRO A 144 2.00 13.18 -14.90
CA PRO A 144 3.43 13.03 -15.16
C PRO A 144 4.29 13.56 -13.99
N GLY A 145 5.24 12.75 -13.52
CA GLY A 145 6.18 13.14 -12.46
C GLY A 145 5.64 13.06 -11.02
N GLN A 146 4.41 12.59 -10.79
CA GLN A 146 3.86 12.39 -9.45
C GLN A 146 3.60 10.90 -9.16
N TYR A 147 4.05 10.45 -7.98
CA TYR A 147 3.72 9.16 -7.40
C TYR A 147 2.62 9.37 -6.33
N GLY A 148 1.37 9.37 -6.77
CA GLY A 148 0.20 9.63 -5.91
C GLY A 148 -0.18 11.12 -5.88
N GLY A 149 -1.47 11.37 -5.89
CA GLY A 149 -2.06 12.69 -5.74
C GLY A 149 -1.98 13.24 -4.32
#